data_0d03e6c870fbebcefb7439dc629b1676
#
_entry.id   0d03e6c870fbebcefb7439dc629b1676
#
_cell.length_a   1.000
_cell.length_b   1.000
_cell.length_c   1.000
_cell.angle_alpha   90.00
_cell.angle_beta   90.00
_cell.angle_gamma   90.00
#
_symmetry.space_group_name_H-M   'P 1'
#
loop_
_entity.id
_entity.type
_entity.pdbx_description
1 polymer ?
#
loop_
_entity_poly.entity_id
_entity_poly.type
_entity_poly.pdbx_seq_one_letter_code
_entity_poly.pdbx_strand_id
1 'polypeptide(L)'
;EAIWLSKTNKYYFDLDSVRIPFDEETKIMYKKDKRLNHESIDKGKNPTNVWEIGRLNGNSVERVGHPTQKPLELIRRFVKGLSYPGSLVLDFFAGSGTTGRICIEENRHSILVDSDPKLSEYLNMHLNNMGSQMFIQPYELIFNKSLNEYLKLLENQSANSDELPTP
;
A
#
# COMPACT_ATOMS: atom_id res chain seq x y z
N GLU A 1 2.22 -1.31 -17.61
CA GLU A 1 0.81 -0.91 -17.70
C GLU A 1 0.03 -1.57 -16.56
N ALA A 2 -0.87 -0.81 -15.87
CA ALA A 2 -1.74 -1.33 -14.83
C ALA A 2 -3.19 -1.16 -15.28
N ILE A 3 -3.99 -2.19 -15.06
CA ILE A 3 -5.42 -2.20 -15.39
C ILE A 3 -6.19 -2.27 -14.07
N TRP A 4 -7.14 -1.36 -13.89
CA TRP A 4 -8.02 -1.35 -12.73
C TRP A 4 -9.39 -1.94 -13.08
N LEU A 5 -9.82 -2.90 -12.30
CA LEU A 5 -11.12 -3.56 -12.43
C LEU A 5 -11.86 -3.46 -11.09
N SER A 6 -13.17 -3.29 -11.14
CA SER A 6 -14.03 -3.35 -9.97
C SER A 6 -15.21 -4.29 -10.22
N LYS A 7 -15.67 -4.99 -9.16
CA LYS A 7 -16.81 -5.92 -9.26
C LYS A 7 -18.12 -5.20 -9.53
N THR A 8 -18.25 -3.96 -9.06
CA THR A 8 -19.45 -3.13 -9.19
C THR A 8 -19.06 -1.68 -9.42
N ASN A 9 -20.04 -0.83 -9.71
CA ASN A 9 -19.82 0.63 -9.81
C ASN A 9 -19.57 1.30 -8.45
N LYS A 10 -19.72 0.56 -7.35
CA LYS A 10 -19.37 1.02 -6.00
C LYS A 10 -18.00 0.46 -5.65
N TYR A 11 -17.02 1.32 -5.57
CA TYR A 11 -15.65 0.98 -5.21
C TYR A 11 -15.04 2.06 -4.32
N TYR A 12 -14.04 1.69 -3.56
CA TYR A 12 -13.26 2.64 -2.77
C TYR A 12 -12.14 3.22 -3.63
N PHE A 13 -11.97 4.54 -3.58
CA PHE A 13 -10.81 5.21 -4.13
C PHE A 13 -10.50 6.46 -3.30
N ASP A 14 -9.32 6.49 -2.67
CA ASP A 14 -8.84 7.62 -1.90
C ASP A 14 -7.96 8.51 -2.79
N LEU A 15 -8.57 9.52 -3.40
CA LEU A 15 -7.88 10.47 -4.24
C LEU A 15 -6.86 11.30 -3.44
N ASP A 16 -7.21 11.71 -2.22
CA ASP A 16 -6.39 12.62 -1.42
C ASP A 16 -5.08 11.96 -1.00
N SER A 17 -5.09 10.64 -0.73
CA SER A 17 -3.89 9.85 -0.41
C SER A 17 -2.90 9.69 -1.57
N VAL A 18 -3.32 9.96 -2.81
CA VAL A 18 -2.49 9.77 -4.01
C VAL A 18 -2.25 11.06 -4.80
N ARG A 19 -2.70 12.20 -4.27
CA ARG A 19 -2.44 13.51 -4.88
C ARG A 19 -0.95 13.80 -4.97
N ILE A 20 -0.58 14.59 -5.96
CA ILE A 20 0.78 15.06 -6.15
C ILE A 20 0.88 16.47 -5.57
N PRO A 21 1.71 16.71 -4.55
CA PRO A 21 1.84 18.05 -3.97
C PRO A 21 2.32 19.05 -5.03
N PHE A 22 1.84 20.28 -4.94
CA PHE A 22 2.43 21.38 -5.68
C PHE A 22 3.72 21.83 -4.99
N ASP A 23 4.67 22.34 -5.75
CA ASP A 23 5.78 23.10 -5.20
C ASP A 23 5.29 24.42 -4.58
N GLU A 24 6.07 25.00 -3.69
CA GLU A 24 5.65 26.19 -2.92
C GLU A 24 5.43 27.43 -3.82
N GLU A 25 6.21 27.59 -4.87
CA GLU A 25 6.05 28.71 -5.81
C GLU A 25 4.71 28.60 -6.54
N THR A 26 4.39 27.43 -7.04
CA THR A 26 3.09 27.13 -7.68
C THR A 26 1.93 27.33 -6.72
N LYS A 27 2.03 26.88 -5.46
CA LYS A 27 1.00 27.12 -4.44
C LYS A 27 0.75 28.61 -4.22
N ILE A 28 1.81 29.41 -4.05
CA ILE A 28 1.73 30.85 -3.86
C ILE A 28 1.06 31.52 -5.07
N MET A 29 1.44 31.10 -6.27
CA MET A 29 0.87 31.64 -7.50
C MET A 29 -0.63 31.32 -7.60
N TYR A 30 -1.02 30.07 -7.37
CA TYR A 30 -2.42 29.65 -7.47
C TYR A 30 -3.31 30.26 -6.37
N LYS A 31 -2.78 30.47 -5.14
CA LYS A 31 -3.52 31.12 -4.07
C LYS A 31 -3.82 32.61 -4.33
N LYS A 32 -3.13 33.25 -5.28
CA LYS A 32 -3.45 34.62 -5.72
C LYS A 32 -4.69 34.65 -6.63
N ASP A 33 -5.03 33.55 -7.28
CA ASP A 33 -6.20 33.47 -8.15
C ASP A 33 -7.46 33.15 -7.32
N LYS A 34 -8.30 34.15 -7.11
CA LYS A 34 -9.54 34.03 -6.33
C LYS A 34 -10.58 33.06 -6.93
N ARG A 35 -10.40 32.60 -8.17
CA ARG A 35 -11.27 31.63 -8.82
C ARG A 35 -10.95 30.19 -8.41
N LEU A 36 -9.76 29.94 -7.85
CA LEU A 36 -9.31 28.62 -7.48
C LEU A 36 -9.69 28.31 -6.02
N ASN A 37 -10.03 27.06 -5.76
CA ASN A 37 -10.29 26.58 -4.41
C ASN A 37 -8.98 26.36 -3.66
N HIS A 38 -8.74 27.15 -2.63
CA HIS A 38 -7.49 27.09 -1.83
C HIS A 38 -7.29 25.74 -1.14
N GLU A 39 -8.37 25.12 -0.65
CA GLU A 39 -8.29 23.79 -0.04
C GLU A 39 -7.78 22.73 -1.03
N SER A 40 -8.26 22.78 -2.27
CA SER A 40 -7.77 21.88 -3.34
C SER A 40 -6.31 22.14 -3.69
N ILE A 41 -5.85 23.38 -3.62
CA ILE A 41 -4.45 23.73 -3.86
C ILE A 41 -3.56 23.13 -2.75
N ASP A 42 -3.98 23.22 -1.50
CA ASP A 42 -3.22 22.68 -0.36
C ASP A 42 -3.14 21.15 -0.41
N LYS A 43 -4.20 20.48 -0.85
CA LYS A 43 -4.21 19.02 -1.05
C LYS A 43 -3.31 18.54 -2.20
N GLY A 44 -3.03 19.40 -3.17
CA GLY A 44 -2.25 19.05 -4.36
C GLY A 44 -3.11 18.70 -5.59
N LYS A 45 -2.45 18.47 -6.71
CA LYS A 45 -3.09 18.13 -7.99
C LYS A 45 -3.48 16.66 -8.07
N ASN A 46 -4.53 16.38 -8.83
CA ASN A 46 -4.90 15.02 -9.17
C ASN A 46 -3.75 14.35 -9.93
N PRO A 47 -3.42 13.09 -9.61
CA PRO A 47 -2.42 12.36 -10.37
C PRO A 47 -2.90 12.12 -11.81
N THR A 48 -1.96 12.11 -12.74
CA THR A 48 -2.21 11.68 -14.12
C THR A 48 -2.25 10.15 -14.20
N ASN A 49 -2.68 9.62 -15.34
CA ASN A 49 -2.61 8.19 -15.65
C ASN A 49 -1.20 7.72 -16.06
N VAL A 50 -0.24 8.64 -16.18
CA VAL A 50 1.17 8.35 -16.40
C VAL A 50 1.94 8.69 -15.11
N TRP A 51 2.68 7.71 -14.59
CA TRP A 51 3.46 7.85 -13.36
C TRP A 51 4.94 7.70 -13.68
N GLU A 52 5.70 8.71 -13.33
CA GLU A 52 7.16 8.72 -13.48
C GLU A 52 7.78 8.14 -12.20
N ILE A 53 7.81 6.81 -12.10
CA ILE A 53 8.43 6.10 -11.00
C ILE A 53 9.67 5.37 -11.53
N GLY A 54 10.84 5.72 -10.98
CA GLY A 54 12.10 5.11 -11.34
C GLY A 54 12.14 3.61 -11.00
N ARG A 55 12.83 2.85 -11.85
CA ARG A 55 13.14 1.45 -11.51
C ARG A 55 14.12 1.39 -10.34
N LEU A 56 14.08 0.31 -9.57
CA LEU A 56 15.08 0.06 -8.54
C LEU A 56 16.45 -0.23 -9.17
N ASN A 57 17.42 0.63 -8.88
CA ASN A 57 18.81 0.40 -9.26
C ASN A 57 19.43 -0.71 -8.40
N GLY A 58 20.54 -1.31 -8.88
CA GLY A 58 21.23 -2.38 -8.17
C GLY A 58 21.65 -2.02 -6.74
N ASN A 59 21.97 -0.75 -6.49
CA ASN A 59 22.43 -0.23 -5.20
C ASN A 59 21.31 0.42 -4.36
N SER A 60 20.03 0.24 -4.74
CA SER A 60 18.93 0.80 -3.97
C SER A 60 18.83 0.12 -2.60
N VAL A 61 18.67 0.92 -1.56
CA VAL A 61 18.46 0.45 -0.17
C VAL A 61 17.14 -0.33 0.00
N GLU A 62 16.21 -0.18 -0.95
CA GLU A 62 14.97 -0.93 -0.96
C GLU A 62 15.14 -2.39 -1.40
N ARG A 63 16.28 -2.73 -2.04
CA ARG A 63 16.46 -4.05 -2.63
C ARG A 63 16.63 -5.14 -1.58
N VAL A 64 15.88 -6.22 -1.78
CA VAL A 64 15.98 -7.45 -0.98
C VAL A 64 16.50 -8.65 -1.80
N GLY A 65 17.03 -8.40 -3.00
CA GLY A 65 17.63 -9.44 -3.85
C GLY A 65 16.69 -10.10 -4.85
N HIS A 66 15.40 -9.87 -4.79
CA HIS A 66 14.46 -10.41 -5.79
C HIS A 66 14.66 -9.71 -7.15
N PRO A 67 14.77 -10.46 -8.27
CA PRO A 67 15.16 -9.89 -9.56
C PRO A 67 14.14 -8.91 -10.14
N THR A 68 12.86 -9.11 -9.90
CA THR A 68 11.76 -8.28 -10.43
C THR A 68 11.03 -7.47 -9.37
N GLN A 69 11.73 -7.15 -8.27
CA GLN A 69 11.17 -6.32 -7.19
C GLN A 69 10.62 -5.00 -7.72
N LYS A 70 9.43 -4.64 -7.28
CA LYS A 70 8.80 -3.35 -7.61
C LYS A 70 9.20 -2.28 -6.57
N PRO A 71 9.32 -0.99 -6.98
CA PRO A 71 9.55 0.11 -6.05
C PRO A 71 8.44 0.21 -4.99
N LEU A 72 8.83 0.52 -3.76
CA LEU A 72 7.89 0.73 -2.65
C LEU A 72 6.85 1.81 -2.97
N GLU A 73 7.29 2.90 -3.60
CA GLU A 73 6.43 4.01 -3.98
C GLU A 73 5.27 3.56 -4.89
N LEU A 74 5.54 2.70 -5.88
CA LEU A 74 4.52 2.19 -6.80
C LEU A 74 3.44 1.41 -6.04
N ILE A 75 3.85 0.47 -5.21
CA ILE A 75 2.91 -0.37 -4.45
C ILE A 75 2.16 0.45 -3.41
N ARG A 76 2.85 1.37 -2.72
CA ARG A 76 2.23 2.28 -1.75
C ARG A 76 1.09 3.08 -2.38
N ARG A 77 1.30 3.57 -3.59
CA ARG A 77 0.28 4.33 -4.30
C ARG A 77 -0.98 3.51 -4.58
N PHE A 78 -0.83 2.25 -5.00
CA PHE A 78 -1.95 1.34 -5.18
C PHE A 78 -2.65 1.03 -3.85
N VAL A 79 -1.89 0.66 -2.82
CA VAL A 79 -2.45 0.30 -1.51
C VAL A 79 -3.21 1.48 -0.91
N LYS A 80 -2.64 2.68 -0.90
CA LYS A 80 -3.31 3.87 -0.34
C LYS A 80 -4.54 4.29 -1.14
N GLY A 81 -4.45 4.30 -2.45
CA GLY A 81 -5.55 4.74 -3.31
C GLY A 81 -6.71 3.77 -3.38
N LEU A 82 -6.46 2.46 -3.31
CA LEU A 82 -7.45 1.42 -3.59
C LEU A 82 -7.91 0.63 -2.36
N SER A 83 -7.38 0.94 -1.19
CA SER A 83 -7.75 0.28 0.07
C SER A 83 -7.74 1.26 1.24
N TYR A 84 -8.55 1.01 2.26
CA TYR A 84 -8.58 1.81 3.49
C TYR A 84 -7.81 1.09 4.62
N PRO A 85 -7.36 1.80 5.68
CA PRO A 85 -6.72 1.16 6.83
C PRO A 85 -7.59 0.05 7.42
N GLY A 86 -6.98 -1.10 7.74
CA GLY A 86 -7.67 -2.29 8.23
C GLY A 86 -8.25 -3.21 7.14
N SER A 87 -8.25 -2.80 5.85
CA SER A 87 -8.71 -3.69 4.78
C SER A 87 -7.68 -4.76 4.43
N LEU A 88 -8.14 -5.82 3.77
CA LEU A 88 -7.33 -6.95 3.32
C LEU A 88 -6.89 -6.76 1.86
N VAL A 89 -5.60 -6.82 1.63
CA VAL A 89 -4.95 -6.79 0.31
C VAL A 89 -4.47 -8.18 -0.05
N LEU A 90 -4.79 -8.65 -1.25
CA LEU A 90 -4.38 -9.95 -1.75
C LEU A 90 -3.41 -9.77 -2.92
N ASP A 91 -2.24 -10.42 -2.84
CA ASP A 91 -1.24 -10.44 -3.90
C ASP A 91 -0.86 -11.89 -4.23
N PHE A 92 -1.31 -12.37 -5.38
CA PHE A 92 -1.06 -13.74 -5.85
C PHE A 92 0.32 -13.93 -6.49
N PHE A 93 1.08 -12.87 -6.71
CA PHE A 93 2.39 -12.88 -7.33
C PHE A 93 3.35 -11.98 -6.55
N ALA A 94 3.39 -12.23 -5.23
CA ALA A 94 4.02 -11.34 -4.26
C ALA A 94 5.52 -11.13 -4.44
N GLY A 95 6.22 -12.06 -5.10
CA GLY A 95 7.63 -11.99 -5.46
C GLY A 95 8.51 -11.64 -4.25
N SER A 96 8.95 -10.38 -4.19
CA SER A 96 9.78 -9.89 -3.08
C SER A 96 9.02 -9.60 -1.78
N GLY A 97 7.68 -9.67 -1.76
CA GLY A 97 6.88 -9.30 -0.60
C GLY A 97 6.72 -7.78 -0.39
N THR A 98 7.02 -6.97 -1.40
CA THR A 98 6.87 -5.49 -1.32
C THR A 98 5.47 -5.09 -0.88
N THR A 99 4.43 -5.77 -1.36
CA THR A 99 3.03 -5.52 -0.98
C THR A 99 2.82 -5.74 0.52
N GLY A 100 3.38 -6.80 1.10
CA GLY A 100 3.28 -7.08 2.53
C GLY A 100 3.91 -5.98 3.38
N ARG A 101 5.13 -5.55 3.03
CA ARG A 101 5.79 -4.43 3.70
C ARG A 101 4.91 -3.18 3.67
N ILE A 102 4.38 -2.79 2.51
CA ILE A 102 3.55 -1.59 2.38
C ILE A 102 2.24 -1.73 3.16
N CYS A 103 1.63 -2.90 3.18
CA CYS A 103 0.42 -3.14 3.96
C CYS A 103 0.67 -2.92 5.46
N ILE A 104 1.81 -3.39 5.99
CA ILE A 104 2.20 -3.13 7.38
C ILE A 104 2.40 -1.63 7.63
N GLU A 105 3.17 -0.95 6.78
CA GLU A 105 3.45 0.49 6.92
C GLU A 105 2.18 1.34 6.86
N GLU A 106 1.19 0.93 6.07
CA GLU A 106 -0.05 1.68 5.85
C GLU A 106 -1.25 1.13 6.65
N ASN A 107 -1.00 0.23 7.61
CA ASN A 107 -2.02 -0.39 8.47
C ASN A 107 -3.11 -1.14 7.68
N ARG A 108 -2.70 -2.05 6.80
CA ARG A 108 -3.57 -2.99 6.07
C ARG A 108 -3.14 -4.42 6.39
N HIS A 109 -4.09 -5.36 6.28
CA HIS A 109 -3.79 -6.78 6.27
C HIS A 109 -3.37 -7.21 4.86
N SER A 110 -2.57 -8.26 4.74
CA SER A 110 -2.24 -8.81 3.43
C SER A 110 -2.17 -10.33 3.43
N ILE A 111 -2.59 -10.92 2.31
CA ILE A 111 -2.33 -12.32 1.97
C ILE A 111 -1.39 -12.30 0.78
N LEU A 112 -0.22 -12.88 0.96
CA LEU A 112 0.83 -12.95 -0.06
C LEU A 112 1.01 -14.39 -0.52
N VAL A 113 0.93 -14.61 -1.82
CA VAL A 113 1.14 -15.91 -2.45
C VAL A 113 2.20 -15.78 -3.52
N ASP A 114 3.14 -16.68 -3.56
CA ASP A 114 4.13 -16.80 -4.62
C ASP A 114 4.61 -18.24 -4.75
N SER A 115 5.09 -18.60 -5.93
CA SER A 115 5.74 -19.90 -6.17
C SER A 115 7.19 -19.94 -5.67
N ASP A 116 7.83 -18.78 -5.46
CA ASP A 116 9.19 -18.71 -4.93
C ASP A 116 9.17 -18.98 -3.41
N PRO A 117 9.80 -20.08 -2.95
CA PRO A 117 9.87 -20.41 -1.52
C PRO A 117 10.63 -19.36 -0.69
N LYS A 118 11.38 -18.46 -1.33
CA LYS A 118 12.12 -17.37 -0.67
C LYS A 118 11.27 -16.15 -0.34
N LEU A 119 9.97 -16.14 -0.64
CA LEU A 119 9.09 -15.02 -0.31
C LEU A 119 9.22 -14.59 1.15
N SER A 120 9.25 -15.55 2.08
CA SER A 120 9.39 -15.25 3.52
C SER A 120 10.74 -14.61 3.87
N GLU A 121 11.83 -15.03 3.20
CA GLU A 121 13.16 -14.44 3.39
C GLU A 121 13.19 -13.00 2.89
N TYR A 122 12.66 -12.75 1.68
CA TYR A 122 12.59 -11.41 1.12
C TYR A 122 11.72 -10.48 1.96
N LEU A 123 10.56 -10.96 2.43
CA LEU A 123 9.70 -10.17 3.31
C LEU A 123 10.42 -9.82 4.62
N ASN A 124 11.10 -10.77 5.26
CA ASN A 124 11.89 -10.49 6.46
C ASN A 124 13.00 -9.45 6.20
N MET A 125 13.67 -9.50 5.05
CA MET A 125 14.63 -8.46 4.65
C MET A 125 13.97 -7.09 4.52
N HIS A 126 12.78 -7.02 3.91
CA HIS A 126 12.00 -5.78 3.84
C HIS A 126 11.70 -5.23 5.24
N LEU A 127 11.28 -6.07 6.18
CA LEU A 127 10.92 -5.66 7.52
C LEU A 127 12.15 -5.20 8.32
N ASN A 128 13.29 -5.87 8.18
CA ASN A 128 14.54 -5.43 8.77
C ASN A 128 14.99 -4.07 8.24
N ASN A 129 14.75 -3.78 6.96
CA ASN A 129 15.08 -2.51 6.32
C ASN A 129 14.09 -1.38 6.65
N MET A 130 12.95 -1.67 7.29
CA MET A 130 12.00 -0.63 7.70
C MET A 130 12.54 0.25 8.82
N GLY A 131 13.47 -0.24 9.62
CA GLY A 131 13.90 0.43 10.84
C GLY A 131 12.80 0.52 11.89
N SER A 132 13.09 1.15 13.03
CA SER A 132 12.09 1.44 14.05
C SER A 132 11.25 2.65 13.64
N GLN A 133 10.14 2.44 13.00
CA GLN A 133 9.19 3.50 12.69
C GLN A 133 8.18 3.62 13.84
N MET A 134 8.15 4.77 14.47
CA MET A 134 7.36 5.07 15.69
C MET A 134 5.83 4.97 15.50
N PHE A 135 5.36 4.84 14.26
CA PHE A 135 3.93 4.84 13.91
C PHE A 135 3.41 3.53 13.30
N ILE A 136 4.25 2.47 13.26
CA ILE A 136 3.80 1.18 12.76
C ILE A 136 2.97 0.50 13.86
N GLN A 137 1.75 0.11 13.52
CA GLN A 137 0.91 -0.69 14.41
C GLN A 137 1.53 -2.09 14.62
N PRO A 138 1.33 -2.73 15.77
CA PRO A 138 1.74 -4.11 15.97
C PRO A 138 1.20 -5.01 14.85
N TYR A 139 2.05 -5.91 14.34
CA TYR A 139 1.68 -6.84 13.29
C TYR A 139 2.15 -8.26 13.63
N GLU A 140 1.47 -9.24 13.07
CA GLU A 140 1.83 -10.66 13.15
C GLU A 140 2.10 -11.21 11.76
N LEU A 141 3.15 -12.02 11.64
CA LEU A 141 3.49 -12.75 10.41
C LEU A 141 3.14 -14.22 10.58
N ILE A 142 2.29 -14.72 9.69
CA ILE A 142 1.87 -16.12 9.68
C ILE A 142 2.38 -16.75 8.39
N PHE A 143 3.32 -17.68 8.51
CA PHE A 143 3.93 -18.35 7.36
C PHE A 143 3.42 -19.81 7.22
N ASN A 144 3.45 -20.30 5.98
CA ASN A 144 3.22 -21.71 5.63
C ASN A 144 1.89 -22.29 6.10
N LYS A 145 0.87 -21.44 6.25
CA LYS A 145 -0.50 -21.91 6.53
C LYS A 145 -1.30 -22.02 5.24
N SER A 146 -2.14 -23.05 5.15
CA SER A 146 -3.11 -23.14 4.08
C SER A 146 -4.13 -21.98 4.20
N LEU A 147 -4.71 -21.55 3.09
CA LEU A 147 -5.75 -20.53 3.10
C LEU A 147 -6.90 -20.91 4.04
N ASN A 148 -7.28 -22.19 4.10
CA ASN A 148 -8.34 -22.69 4.99
C ASN A 148 -8.01 -22.53 6.48
N GLU A 149 -6.76 -22.74 6.86
CA GLU A 149 -6.32 -22.50 8.24
C GLU A 149 -6.34 -21.02 8.59
N TYR A 150 -5.96 -20.17 7.66
CA TYR A 150 -6.02 -18.72 7.85
C TYR A 150 -7.45 -18.20 7.97
N LEU A 151 -8.37 -18.67 7.12
CA LEU A 151 -9.78 -18.30 7.19
C LEU A 151 -10.42 -18.70 8.53
N LYS A 152 -10.11 -19.89 9.05
CA LYS A 152 -10.55 -20.31 10.40
C LYS A 152 -10.04 -19.40 11.51
N LEU A 153 -8.79 -18.87 11.39
CA LEU A 153 -8.27 -17.92 12.36
C LEU A 153 -9.02 -16.59 12.33
N LEU A 154 -9.36 -16.10 11.14
CA LEU A 154 -10.16 -14.87 10.99
C LEU A 154 -11.58 -15.04 11.54
N GLU A 155 -12.23 -16.18 11.28
CA GLU A 155 -13.55 -16.49 11.83
C GLU A 155 -13.54 -16.52 13.36
N ASN A 156 -12.52 -17.11 13.97
CA ASN A 156 -12.36 -17.15 15.42
C ASN A 156 -12.08 -15.76 16.04
N GLN A 157 -11.38 -14.88 15.31
CA GLN A 157 -11.13 -13.51 15.76
C GLN A 157 -12.38 -12.64 15.66
N SER A 158 -13.18 -12.79 14.60
CA SER A 158 -14.44 -12.06 14.44
C SER A 158 -15.52 -12.49 15.44
N ALA A 159 -15.51 -13.75 15.87
CA ALA A 159 -16.42 -14.24 16.92
C ALA A 159 -16.11 -13.67 18.32
N ASN A 160 -14.89 -13.16 18.52
CA ASN A 160 -14.46 -12.54 19.79
C ASN A 160 -14.52 -11.01 19.79
N SER A 161 -14.91 -10.38 18.67
CA SER A 161 -15.03 -8.93 18.54
C SER A 161 -16.44 -8.54 18.13
N ASP A 162 -17.36 -8.47 19.09
CA ASP A 162 -18.74 -7.99 18.89
C ASP A 162 -18.85 -6.46 18.67
N GLU A 163 -17.80 -5.79 18.25
CA GLU A 163 -17.84 -4.36 17.90
C GLU A 163 -17.02 -4.08 16.63
N LEU A 164 -17.67 -4.19 15.47
CA LEU A 164 -17.20 -3.53 14.26
C LEU A 164 -17.83 -2.13 14.17
N PRO A 165 -17.05 -1.07 13.98
CA PRO A 165 -17.62 0.23 13.65
C PRO A 165 -18.34 0.13 12.30
N THR A 166 -19.63 0.42 12.31
CA THR A 166 -20.43 0.61 11.09
C THR A 166 -19.91 1.80 10.29
N PRO A 167 -19.97 1.72 8.95
CA PRO A 167 -19.45 2.74 8.05
C PRO A 167 -20.13 4.10 8.19
#